data_97095168333ae242cca20cf8cc341b79
#
_entry.id   97095168333ae242cca20cf8cc341b79
#
_cell.length_a   1.000
_cell.length_b   1.000
_cell.length_c   1.000
_cell.angle_alpha   90.00
_cell.angle_beta   90.00
_cell.angle_gamma   90.00
#
_symmetry.space_group_name_H-M   'P 1'
#
loop_
_entity.id
_entity.type
_entity.pdbx_description
1 polymer ?
#
loop_
_entity_poly.entity_id
_entity_poly.type
_entity_poly.pdbx_seq_one_letter_code
_entity_poly.pdbx_strand_id
1 'polypeptide(L)'
;MTLLSYADVGVEFGATTLLKNVSFTVGRGERWGVVGRNGAGKTTLFKLITGALKPTHGAVAKMPGLRVTLLDQHRDFGDATTVWEAAASGYGDVLQLEKDLARQAERLAELGDKVTEADLEKFGRDQEKFAHAGGYDFHARVDAVLQGLGFDPEDCKTRPLSRLSGGERGRVGLA
;
A
#
# COMPACT_ATOMS: atom_id res chain seq x y z
N MET A 1 11.09 1.13 23.79
CA MET A 1 11.51 0.28 22.65
C MET A 1 11.58 1.17 21.41
N THR A 2 12.78 1.31 20.81
CA THR A 2 13.01 2.15 19.62
C THR A 2 12.50 1.45 18.38
N LEU A 3 11.68 2.14 17.59
CA LEU A 3 11.15 1.65 16.31
C LEU A 3 11.99 2.13 15.13
N LEU A 4 12.50 3.35 15.22
CA LEU A 4 13.24 4.04 14.16
C LEU A 4 14.37 4.85 14.77
N SER A 5 15.53 4.88 14.13
CA SER A 5 16.68 5.69 14.53
C SER A 5 17.32 6.34 13.32
N TYR A 6 17.60 7.62 13.43
CA TYR A 6 18.49 8.39 12.55
C TYR A 6 19.80 8.62 13.29
N ALA A 7 20.90 8.30 12.65
CA ALA A 7 22.24 8.50 13.19
C ALA A 7 23.07 9.30 12.16
N ASP A 8 23.28 10.55 12.46
CA ASP A 8 24.11 11.49 11.68
C ASP A 8 23.76 11.55 10.18
N VAL A 9 22.44 11.55 9.90
CA VAL A 9 21.91 11.45 8.55
C VAL A 9 22.05 12.77 7.81
N GLY A 10 22.62 12.71 6.61
CA GLY A 10 22.66 13.80 5.66
C GLY A 10 22.15 13.39 4.28
N VAL A 11 21.58 14.36 3.58
CA VAL A 11 21.11 14.22 2.19
C VAL A 11 21.57 15.41 1.38
N GLU A 12 22.24 15.12 0.29
CA GLU A 12 22.75 16.11 -0.66
C GLU A 12 22.24 15.82 -2.07
N PHE A 13 21.86 16.84 -2.79
CA PHE A 13 21.48 16.80 -4.20
C PHE A 13 22.43 17.72 -4.99
N GLY A 14 23.44 17.12 -5.62
CA GLY A 14 24.51 17.88 -6.25
C GLY A 14 25.26 18.75 -5.22
N ALA A 15 25.27 20.05 -5.43
CA ALA A 15 25.92 21.02 -4.52
C ALA A 15 25.00 21.47 -3.36
N THR A 16 23.75 21.02 -3.30
CA THR A 16 22.78 21.48 -2.29
C THR A 16 22.63 20.44 -1.18
N THR A 17 23.01 20.81 0.04
CA THR A 17 22.75 20.01 1.25
C THR A 17 21.31 20.29 1.74
N LEU A 18 20.46 19.28 1.72
CA LEU A 18 19.07 19.39 2.16
C LEU A 18 18.87 18.99 3.62
N LEU A 19 19.56 17.93 4.06
CA LEU A 19 19.60 17.50 5.46
C LEU A 19 21.05 17.38 5.90
N LYS A 20 21.37 17.85 7.12
CA LYS A 20 22.72 17.81 7.66
C LYS A 20 22.71 17.31 9.10
N ASN A 21 23.44 16.22 9.35
CA ASN A 21 23.70 15.66 10.68
C ASN A 21 22.41 15.45 11.52
N VAL A 22 21.37 14.89 10.88
CA VAL A 22 20.09 14.66 11.55
C VAL A 22 20.17 13.39 12.39
N SER A 23 19.96 13.52 13.70
CA SER A 23 19.98 12.42 14.64
C SER A 23 18.78 12.49 15.57
N PHE A 24 17.96 11.45 15.59
CA PHE A 24 16.84 11.27 16.53
C PHE A 24 16.39 9.82 16.55
N THR A 25 15.57 9.47 17.54
CA THR A 25 14.96 8.15 17.67
C THR A 25 13.47 8.30 17.90
N VAL A 26 12.67 7.36 17.34
CA VAL A 26 11.23 7.29 17.55
C VAL A 26 10.91 6.00 18.29
N GLY A 27 10.26 6.12 19.44
CA GLY A 27 9.83 5.02 20.28
C GLY A 27 8.40 4.56 19.99
N ARG A 28 8.03 3.43 20.58
CA ARG A 28 6.68 2.90 20.46
C ARG A 28 5.68 3.84 21.16
N GLY A 29 4.57 4.16 20.47
CA GLY A 29 3.51 5.03 20.97
C GLY A 29 3.80 6.53 20.88
N GLU A 30 4.99 6.93 20.42
CA GLU A 30 5.33 8.33 20.24
C GLU A 30 4.62 8.93 19.02
N ARG A 31 4.32 10.21 19.12
CA ARG A 31 3.75 11.04 18.05
C ARG A 31 4.68 12.23 17.81
N TRP A 32 5.20 12.33 16.60
CA TRP A 32 6.14 13.36 16.22
C TRP A 32 5.54 14.30 15.18
N GLY A 33 5.64 15.61 15.44
CA GLY A 33 5.32 16.66 14.47
C GLY A 33 6.60 17.17 13.81
N VAL A 34 6.67 17.07 12.47
CA VAL A 34 7.78 17.65 11.70
C VAL A 34 7.32 18.98 11.10
N VAL A 35 7.86 20.07 11.60
CA VAL A 35 7.51 21.43 11.17
C VAL A 35 8.68 22.10 10.46
N GLY A 36 8.39 22.96 9.50
CA GLY A 36 9.39 23.70 8.74
C GLY A 36 8.82 24.31 7.47
N ARG A 37 9.56 25.23 6.86
CA ARG A 37 9.19 25.91 5.60
C ARG A 37 9.06 24.89 4.44
N ASN A 38 8.39 25.29 3.36
CA ASN A 38 8.39 24.50 2.12
C ASN A 38 9.83 24.39 1.60
N GLY A 39 10.20 23.19 1.14
CA GLY A 39 11.56 22.89 0.72
C GLY A 39 12.55 22.52 1.85
N ALA A 40 12.16 22.57 3.14
CA ALA A 40 13.06 22.26 4.26
C ALA A 40 13.42 20.77 4.42
N GLY A 41 13.02 19.89 3.50
CA GLY A 41 13.38 18.47 3.55
C GLY A 41 12.41 17.56 4.33
N LYS A 42 11.21 18.05 4.74
CA LYS A 42 10.22 17.23 5.47
C LYS A 42 9.84 15.95 4.71
N THR A 43 9.49 16.08 3.44
CA THR A 43 9.15 14.93 2.58
C THR A 43 10.37 14.01 2.37
N THR A 44 11.56 14.57 2.28
CA THR A 44 12.80 13.80 2.16
C THR A 44 13.05 12.95 3.40
N LEU A 45 12.79 13.52 4.59
CA LEU A 45 12.86 12.76 5.84
C LEU A 45 11.93 11.53 5.80
N PHE A 46 10.69 11.67 5.35
CA PHE A 46 9.76 10.56 5.23
C PHE A 46 10.18 9.55 4.15
N LYS A 47 10.74 10.00 3.03
CA LYS A 47 11.29 9.08 1.99
C LYS A 47 12.46 8.24 2.49
N LEU A 48 13.27 8.77 3.40
CA LEU A 48 14.33 8.01 4.07
C LEU A 48 13.74 6.92 4.99
N ILE A 49 12.65 7.23 5.71
CA ILE A 49 11.96 6.26 6.59
C ILE A 49 11.38 5.11 5.76
N THR A 50 10.75 5.40 4.64
CA THR A 50 10.17 4.36 3.77
C THR A 50 11.24 3.56 3.01
N GLY A 51 12.45 4.11 2.88
CA GLY A 51 13.52 3.53 2.06
C GLY A 51 13.45 3.90 0.59
N ALA A 52 12.49 4.77 0.20
CA ALA A 52 12.40 5.33 -1.15
C ALA A 52 13.59 6.24 -1.51
N LEU A 53 14.32 6.71 -0.51
CA LEU A 53 15.58 7.44 -0.66
C LEU A 53 16.60 6.85 0.31
N LYS A 54 17.86 6.81 -0.10
CA LYS A 54 19.00 6.47 0.76
C LYS A 54 19.69 7.75 1.22
N PRO A 55 20.21 7.79 2.45
CA PRO A 55 21.00 8.95 2.91
C PRO A 55 22.34 9.01 2.16
N THR A 56 22.89 10.23 2.00
CA THR A 56 24.24 10.45 1.44
C THR A 56 25.31 10.03 2.45
N HIS A 57 25.07 10.32 3.73
CA HIS A 57 25.87 9.84 4.85
C HIS A 57 24.98 9.57 6.07
N GLY A 58 25.55 8.90 7.07
CA GLY A 58 24.82 8.44 8.24
C GLY A 58 23.97 7.21 7.95
N ALA A 59 23.10 6.86 8.88
CA ALA A 59 22.28 5.66 8.79
C ALA A 59 20.85 5.88 9.33
N VAL A 60 19.89 5.25 8.65
CA VAL A 60 18.50 5.09 9.14
C VAL A 60 18.28 3.64 9.48
N ALA A 61 18.06 3.34 10.74
CA ALA A 61 17.77 2.00 11.22
C ALA A 61 16.31 1.86 11.61
N LYS A 62 15.69 0.76 11.21
CA LYS A 62 14.31 0.38 11.55
C LYS A 62 14.30 -0.94 12.30
N MET A 63 13.39 -1.08 13.25
CA MET A 63 13.16 -2.36 13.92
C MET A 63 12.82 -3.44 12.87
N PRO A 64 13.41 -4.64 12.95
CA PRO A 64 13.05 -5.74 12.07
C PRO A 64 11.53 -6.00 12.08
N GLY A 65 10.95 -6.21 10.90
CA GLY A 65 9.51 -6.44 10.76
C GLY A 65 8.62 -5.20 10.92
N LEU A 66 9.18 -4.00 11.13
CA LEU A 66 8.40 -2.76 11.19
C LEU A 66 7.79 -2.46 9.82
N ARG A 67 6.46 -2.47 9.76
CA ARG A 67 5.72 -1.96 8.60
C ARG A 67 5.61 -0.45 8.70
N VAL A 68 6.02 0.25 7.65
CA VAL A 68 5.96 1.71 7.54
C VAL A 68 5.08 2.07 6.38
N THR A 69 4.07 2.89 6.62
CA THR A 69 3.19 3.43 5.59
C THR A 69 3.35 4.94 5.54
N LEU A 70 3.48 5.50 4.34
CA LEU A 70 3.50 6.93 4.10
C LEU A 70 2.19 7.35 3.44
N LEU A 71 1.49 8.30 4.09
CA LEU A 71 0.36 8.95 3.48
C LEU A 71 0.85 10.13 2.66
N ASP A 72 0.88 10.00 1.34
CA ASP A 72 1.34 11.08 0.46
C ASP A 72 0.22 12.12 0.23
N GLN A 73 0.61 13.37 0.01
CA GLN A 73 -0.31 14.44 -0.39
C GLN A 73 -0.83 14.26 -1.83
N HIS A 74 0.02 13.75 -2.71
CA HIS A 74 -0.34 13.37 -4.08
C HIS A 74 -0.52 11.88 -4.15
N ARG A 75 -1.78 11.43 -4.19
CA ARG A 75 -2.10 10.02 -4.21
C ARG A 75 -2.12 9.53 -5.63
N ASP A 76 -1.18 8.68 -5.93
CA ASP A 76 -1.20 7.85 -7.10
C ASP A 76 -1.94 6.55 -6.74
N PHE A 77 -3.06 6.32 -7.41
CA PHE A 77 -3.83 5.09 -7.25
C PHE A 77 -3.43 4.04 -8.30
N GLY A 78 -2.28 4.24 -8.96
CA GLY A 78 -1.79 3.36 -10.02
C GLY A 78 -2.80 3.23 -11.16
N ASP A 79 -3.01 2.00 -11.60
CA ASP A 79 -3.91 1.66 -12.71
C ASP A 79 -5.40 1.57 -12.30
N ALA A 80 -5.74 1.90 -11.05
CA ALA A 80 -7.12 1.85 -10.58
C ALA A 80 -8.00 2.84 -11.35
N THR A 81 -9.11 2.36 -11.89
CA THR A 81 -10.08 3.14 -12.66
C THR A 81 -11.26 3.57 -11.81
N THR A 82 -11.66 2.73 -10.86
CA THR A 82 -12.79 2.98 -9.96
C THR A 82 -12.34 3.31 -8.53
N VAL A 83 -13.27 3.87 -7.77
CA VAL A 83 -13.05 4.20 -6.35
C VAL A 83 -12.79 2.93 -5.54
N TRP A 84 -13.51 1.85 -5.87
CA TRP A 84 -13.35 0.57 -5.18
C TRP A 84 -11.97 -0.05 -5.45
N GLU A 85 -11.52 -0.05 -6.70
CA GLU A 85 -10.18 -0.54 -7.06
C GLU A 85 -9.07 0.24 -6.36
N ALA A 86 -9.23 1.55 -6.23
CA ALA A 86 -8.28 2.38 -5.50
C ALA A 86 -8.22 2.04 -4.01
N ALA A 87 -9.38 1.80 -3.37
CA ALA A 87 -9.43 1.37 -1.98
C ALA A 87 -8.87 -0.06 -1.80
N ALA A 88 -9.08 -0.93 -2.78
CA ALA A 88 -8.56 -2.30 -2.78
C ALA A 88 -7.07 -2.41 -3.18
N SER A 89 -6.40 -1.31 -3.51
CA SER A 89 -5.00 -1.33 -3.99
C SER A 89 -4.02 -1.99 -3.02
N GLY A 90 -4.29 -1.91 -1.70
CA GLY A 90 -3.52 -2.59 -0.66
C GLY A 90 -3.61 -4.12 -0.70
N TYR A 91 -4.59 -4.67 -1.43
CA TYR A 91 -4.82 -6.11 -1.63
C TYR A 91 -4.39 -6.59 -3.02
N GLY A 92 -3.44 -5.91 -3.69
CA GLY A 92 -3.04 -6.20 -5.06
C GLY A 92 -2.71 -7.67 -5.32
N ASP A 93 -1.97 -8.32 -4.42
CA ASP A 93 -1.62 -9.74 -4.52
C ASP A 93 -2.87 -10.64 -4.41
N VAL A 94 -3.82 -10.30 -3.54
CA VAL A 94 -5.08 -11.06 -3.36
C VAL A 94 -5.98 -10.89 -4.58
N LEU A 95 -6.11 -9.68 -5.12
CA LEU A 95 -6.83 -9.40 -6.35
C LEU A 95 -6.25 -10.15 -7.55
N GLN A 96 -4.92 -10.27 -7.61
CA GLN A 96 -4.27 -11.05 -8.67
C GLN A 96 -4.58 -12.53 -8.53
N LEU A 97 -4.50 -13.09 -7.31
CA LEU A 97 -4.86 -14.49 -7.03
C LEU A 97 -6.32 -14.76 -7.37
N GLU A 98 -7.25 -13.86 -7.07
CA GLU A 98 -8.67 -13.98 -7.43
C GLU A 98 -8.88 -14.08 -8.94
N LYS A 99 -8.23 -13.16 -9.70
CA LYS A 99 -8.27 -13.18 -11.18
C LYS A 99 -7.67 -14.46 -11.76
N ASP A 100 -6.59 -14.95 -11.16
CA ASP A 100 -5.92 -16.17 -11.60
C ASP A 100 -6.79 -17.40 -11.33
N LEU A 101 -7.45 -17.47 -10.18
CA LEU A 101 -8.40 -18.53 -9.84
C LEU A 101 -9.61 -18.52 -10.77
N ALA A 102 -10.19 -17.36 -11.08
CA ALA A 102 -11.29 -17.24 -12.03
C ALA A 102 -10.90 -17.78 -13.41
N ARG A 103 -9.73 -17.37 -13.93
CA ARG A 103 -9.21 -17.89 -15.22
C ARG A 103 -8.93 -19.39 -15.20
N GLN A 104 -8.44 -19.92 -14.08
CA GLN A 104 -8.25 -21.37 -13.93
C GLN A 104 -9.57 -22.11 -13.91
N ALA A 105 -10.58 -21.59 -13.21
CA ALA A 105 -11.92 -22.19 -13.17
C ALA A 105 -12.58 -22.22 -14.56
N GLU A 106 -12.51 -21.12 -15.32
CA GLU A 106 -12.99 -21.06 -16.70
C GLU A 106 -12.29 -22.12 -17.59
N ARG A 107 -10.97 -22.19 -17.51
CA ARG A 107 -10.19 -23.18 -18.26
C ARG A 107 -10.57 -24.61 -17.88
N LEU A 108 -10.76 -24.92 -16.61
CA LEU A 108 -11.17 -26.25 -16.16
C LEU A 108 -12.56 -26.60 -16.71
N ALA A 109 -13.47 -25.63 -16.74
CA ALA A 109 -14.80 -25.81 -17.33
C ALA A 109 -14.74 -26.10 -18.85
N GLU A 110 -13.87 -25.41 -19.59
CA GLU A 110 -13.67 -25.64 -21.02
C GLU A 110 -13.04 -27.01 -21.33
N LEU A 111 -12.14 -27.50 -20.47
CA LEU A 111 -11.50 -28.81 -20.64
C LEU A 111 -12.48 -29.99 -20.40
N GLY A 112 -13.48 -29.82 -19.56
CA GLY A 112 -14.45 -30.85 -19.22
C GLY A 112 -13.79 -32.18 -18.82
N ASP A 113 -14.06 -33.25 -19.56
CA ASP A 113 -13.49 -34.58 -19.29
C ASP A 113 -11.99 -34.72 -19.53
N LYS A 114 -11.32 -33.65 -20.07
CA LYS A 114 -9.87 -33.64 -20.32
C LYS A 114 -9.10 -33.02 -19.16
N VAL A 115 -9.75 -32.64 -18.08
CA VAL A 115 -9.09 -32.11 -16.88
C VAL A 115 -8.17 -33.18 -16.30
N THR A 116 -6.92 -32.79 -16.03
CA THR A 116 -5.94 -33.68 -15.42
C THR A 116 -5.91 -33.51 -13.90
N GLU A 117 -5.41 -34.54 -13.19
CA GLU A 117 -5.19 -34.47 -11.75
C GLU A 117 -4.24 -33.30 -11.37
N ALA A 118 -3.21 -33.05 -12.19
CA ALA A 118 -2.28 -31.95 -12.01
C ALA A 118 -2.95 -30.57 -12.12
N ASP A 119 -3.97 -30.41 -12.98
CA ASP A 119 -4.74 -29.17 -13.09
C ASP A 119 -5.56 -28.94 -11.81
N LEU A 120 -6.19 -29.99 -11.28
CA LEU A 120 -6.97 -29.92 -10.04
C LEU A 120 -6.09 -29.64 -8.82
N GLU A 121 -4.94 -30.29 -8.71
CA GLU A 121 -3.98 -30.03 -7.63
C GLU A 121 -3.46 -28.59 -7.66
N LYS A 122 -3.16 -28.06 -8.85
CA LYS A 122 -2.72 -26.66 -9.00
C LYS A 122 -3.82 -25.71 -8.55
N PHE A 123 -5.04 -25.92 -8.98
CA PHE A 123 -6.18 -25.11 -8.59
C PHE A 123 -6.41 -25.15 -7.08
N GLY A 124 -6.34 -26.33 -6.46
CA GLY A 124 -6.46 -26.49 -5.01
C GLY A 124 -5.38 -25.71 -4.24
N ARG A 125 -4.11 -25.84 -4.65
CA ARG A 125 -3.02 -25.06 -4.01
C ARG A 125 -3.21 -23.55 -4.12
N ASP A 126 -3.71 -23.05 -5.25
CA ASP A 126 -3.92 -21.63 -5.43
C ASP A 126 -5.15 -21.14 -4.67
N GLN A 127 -6.21 -21.99 -4.51
CA GLN A 127 -7.32 -21.72 -3.60
C GLN A 127 -6.87 -21.63 -2.13
N GLU A 128 -6.00 -22.53 -1.67
CA GLU A 128 -5.46 -22.46 -0.32
C GLU A 128 -4.66 -21.18 -0.08
N LYS A 129 -3.82 -20.77 -1.04
CA LYS A 129 -3.10 -19.48 -0.95
C LYS A 129 -4.05 -18.30 -0.86
N PHE A 130 -5.10 -18.29 -1.68
CA PHE A 130 -6.11 -17.25 -1.65
C PHE A 130 -6.84 -17.21 -0.30
N ALA A 131 -7.22 -18.35 0.25
CA ALA A 131 -7.84 -18.44 1.56
C ALA A 131 -6.91 -17.92 2.67
N HIS A 132 -5.65 -18.35 2.69
CA HIS A 132 -4.65 -17.90 3.67
C HIS A 132 -4.34 -16.40 3.56
N ALA A 133 -4.43 -15.83 2.36
CA ALA A 133 -4.29 -14.39 2.13
C ALA A 133 -5.52 -13.57 2.56
N GLY A 134 -6.58 -14.22 3.05
CA GLY A 134 -7.84 -13.58 3.43
C GLY A 134 -8.73 -13.24 2.24
N GLY A 135 -8.59 -13.98 1.14
CA GLY A 135 -9.26 -13.71 -0.13
C GLY A 135 -10.79 -13.77 -0.07
N TYR A 136 -11.36 -14.55 0.85
CA TYR A 136 -12.82 -14.62 0.99
C TYR A 136 -13.43 -13.43 1.75
N ASP A 137 -12.61 -12.69 2.53
CA ASP A 137 -13.09 -11.61 3.38
C ASP A 137 -12.68 -10.21 2.89
N PHE A 138 -11.73 -10.11 1.95
CA PHE A 138 -11.15 -8.81 1.63
C PHE A 138 -12.14 -7.85 0.98
N HIS A 139 -13.07 -8.33 0.14
CA HIS A 139 -14.14 -7.51 -0.43
C HIS A 139 -14.98 -6.84 0.68
N ALA A 140 -15.43 -7.63 1.66
CA ALA A 140 -16.21 -7.12 2.79
C ALA A 140 -15.41 -6.13 3.63
N ARG A 141 -14.09 -6.32 3.77
CA ARG A 141 -13.22 -5.38 4.48
C ARG A 141 -13.05 -4.06 3.73
N VAL A 142 -12.86 -4.11 2.42
CA VAL A 142 -12.78 -2.90 1.57
C VAL A 142 -14.10 -2.14 1.64
N ASP A 143 -15.24 -2.82 1.51
CA ASP A 143 -16.57 -2.23 1.58
C ASP A 143 -16.82 -1.57 2.95
N ALA A 144 -16.43 -2.23 4.04
CA ALA A 144 -16.54 -1.66 5.39
C ALA A 144 -15.68 -0.41 5.59
N VAL A 145 -14.46 -0.38 5.02
CA VAL A 145 -13.59 0.79 5.07
C VAL A 145 -14.19 1.94 4.26
N LEU A 146 -14.67 1.68 3.04
CA LEU A 146 -15.33 2.69 2.20
C LEU A 146 -16.55 3.28 2.90
N GLN A 147 -17.39 2.44 3.51
CA GLN A 147 -18.55 2.88 4.28
C GLN A 147 -18.14 3.74 5.48
N GLY A 148 -17.09 3.34 6.20
CA GLY A 148 -16.54 4.13 7.33
C GLY A 148 -15.99 5.49 6.89
N LEU A 149 -15.57 5.64 5.64
CA LEU A 149 -15.10 6.88 5.03
C LEU A 149 -16.25 7.71 4.41
N GLY A 150 -17.50 7.25 4.52
CA GLY A 150 -18.69 7.94 4.04
C GLY A 150 -18.94 7.77 2.54
N PHE A 151 -18.52 6.63 1.96
CA PHE A 151 -18.85 6.23 0.60
C PHE A 151 -19.87 5.10 0.61
N ASP A 152 -20.68 5.02 -0.44
CA ASP A 152 -21.50 3.85 -0.75
C ASP A 152 -20.61 2.83 -1.50
N PRO A 153 -20.35 1.62 -0.95
CA PRO A 153 -19.51 0.63 -1.59
C PRO A 153 -20.00 0.21 -2.97
N GLU A 154 -21.31 0.11 -3.19
CA GLU A 154 -21.88 -0.27 -4.49
C GLU A 154 -21.65 0.82 -5.55
N ASP A 155 -21.84 2.11 -5.20
CA ASP A 155 -21.48 3.22 -6.08
C ASP A 155 -19.98 3.21 -6.41
N CYS A 156 -19.13 2.89 -5.44
CA CYS A 156 -17.68 2.85 -5.59
C CYS A 156 -17.19 1.81 -6.60
N LYS A 157 -17.92 0.72 -6.83
CA LYS A 157 -17.55 -0.32 -7.80
C LYS A 157 -17.56 0.18 -9.24
N THR A 158 -18.40 1.17 -9.52
CA THR A 158 -18.60 1.71 -10.88
C THR A 158 -18.17 3.17 -11.01
N ARG A 159 -18.04 3.90 -9.91
CA ARG A 159 -17.70 5.33 -9.89
C ARG A 159 -16.25 5.57 -10.29
N PRO A 160 -15.98 6.32 -11.38
CA PRO A 160 -14.61 6.62 -11.81
C PRO A 160 -13.90 7.54 -10.80
N LEU A 161 -12.61 7.29 -10.57
CA LEU A 161 -11.73 8.13 -9.74
C LEU A 161 -11.68 9.60 -10.21
N SER A 162 -11.85 9.84 -11.50
CA SER A 162 -11.86 11.19 -12.08
C SER A 162 -13.02 12.06 -11.60
N ARG A 163 -14.12 11.45 -11.12
CA ARG A 163 -15.30 12.15 -10.61
C ARG A 163 -15.20 12.50 -9.12
N LEU A 164 -14.11 12.13 -8.45
CA LEU A 164 -13.92 12.46 -7.05
C LEU A 164 -13.48 13.92 -6.88
N SER A 165 -14.09 14.61 -5.91
CA SER A 165 -13.57 15.88 -5.38
C SER A 165 -12.21 15.65 -4.68
N GLY A 166 -11.43 16.72 -4.48
CA GLY A 166 -10.15 16.63 -3.78
C GLY A 166 -10.28 16.08 -2.35
N GLY A 167 -11.37 16.41 -1.66
CA GLY A 167 -11.66 15.87 -0.32
C GLY A 167 -12.02 14.38 -0.35
N GLU A 168 -12.79 13.92 -1.33
CA GLU A 168 -13.10 12.50 -1.51
C GLU A 168 -11.86 11.71 -1.89
N ARG A 169 -11.04 12.20 -2.82
CA ARG A 169 -9.72 11.61 -3.12
C ARG A 169 -8.87 11.50 -1.86
N GLY A 170 -8.91 12.53 -1.02
CA GLY A 170 -8.28 12.54 0.28
C GLY A 170 -8.72 11.35 1.13
N ARG A 171 -10.01 11.11 1.25
CA ARG A 171 -10.56 10.01 2.05
C ARG A 171 -10.25 8.63 1.47
N VAL A 172 -10.45 8.42 0.15
CA VAL A 172 -10.13 7.13 -0.50
C VAL A 172 -8.68 6.72 -0.30
N GLY A 173 -7.76 7.65 -0.30
CA GLY A 173 -6.39 7.30 -0.01
C GLY A 173 -6.09 7.01 1.48
N LEU A 174 -7.07 7.03 2.39
CA LEU A 174 -6.96 6.52 3.77
C LEU A 174 -7.41 5.05 3.85
N ALA A 175 -8.12 4.54 2.82
CA ALA A 175 -8.53 3.16 2.71
C ALA A 175 -7.34 2.24 2.45
#